data_38e7578548d74476de3e513cd907f714
#
_entry.id   38e7578548d74476de3e513cd907f714
#
_cell.length_a   1.000
_cell.length_b   1.000
_cell.length_c   1.000
_cell.angle_alpha   90.00
_cell.angle_beta   90.00
_cell.angle_gamma   90.00
#
_symmetry.space_group_name_H-M   'P 1'
#
loop_
_entity.id
_entity.type
_entity.pdbx_description
1 polymer ?
#
loop_
_entity_poly.entity_id
_entity_poly.type
_entity_poly.pdbx_seq_one_letter_code
_entity_poly.pdbx_strand_id
1 'polypeptide(L)'
;MSTSNQIETMSATPAPERPLEHHVFDEWPDAVRALFDGSSLASKTGFTASLLSVDANGHVRTSLLGVGELYAPDSRTLCIALWPQARATRAIAQSGRAALTFVCDEAFYQVQLLMTPLASVAGDASGLVYLHGSIDTAEAQSVRYARLTSGITFELGGEGKAVLDRWERQIEHLKQAAAAAGR
;
A
#
# COMPACT_ATOMS: atom_id res chain seq x y z
N MET A 1 27.02 19.16 64.29
CA MET A 1 25.70 18.59 63.95
C MET A 1 25.56 18.56 62.47
N SER A 2 25.92 17.42 61.83
CA SER A 2 25.83 17.23 60.36
C SER A 2 24.58 16.43 60.06
N THR A 3 23.68 17.04 59.32
CA THR A 3 22.46 16.40 58.84
C THR A 3 22.73 15.82 57.46
N SER A 4 22.90 14.50 57.37
CA SER A 4 22.98 13.78 56.11
C SER A 4 21.60 13.70 55.48
N ASN A 5 21.47 14.31 54.33
CA ASN A 5 20.27 14.22 53.49
C ASN A 5 20.42 12.97 52.59
N GLN A 6 19.72 11.90 52.93
CA GLN A 6 19.62 10.72 52.08
C GLN A 6 18.60 11.02 50.96
N ILE A 7 19.09 11.11 49.74
CA ILE A 7 18.26 11.14 48.54
C ILE A 7 17.87 9.69 48.24
N GLU A 8 16.62 9.30 48.56
CA GLU A 8 16.04 8.05 48.10
C GLU A 8 15.86 8.12 46.56
N THR A 9 16.72 7.41 45.88
CA THR A 9 16.55 7.14 44.43
C THR A 9 15.37 6.18 44.27
N MET A 10 14.20 6.72 43.95
CA MET A 10 13.07 5.91 43.48
C MET A 10 13.48 5.20 42.21
N SER A 11 13.76 3.91 42.29
CA SER A 11 13.91 3.03 41.15
C SER A 11 12.57 2.92 40.43
N ALA A 12 12.41 3.62 39.31
CA ALA A 12 11.26 3.44 38.44
C ALA A 12 11.34 2.01 37.85
N THR A 13 10.43 1.15 38.25
CA THR A 13 10.23 -0.14 37.60
C THR A 13 9.91 0.13 36.12
N PRO A 14 10.68 -0.41 35.16
CA PRO A 14 10.37 -0.22 33.76
C PRO A 14 8.97 -0.78 33.48
N ALA A 15 8.14 0.01 32.79
CA ALA A 15 6.83 -0.45 32.37
C ALA A 15 7.02 -1.71 31.51
N PRO A 16 6.16 -2.74 31.66
CA PRO A 16 6.29 -3.95 30.87
C PRO A 16 6.24 -3.57 29.38
N GLU A 17 7.25 -3.95 28.63
CA GLU A 17 7.28 -3.83 27.18
C GLU A 17 6.02 -4.50 26.65
N ARG A 18 5.10 -3.72 26.09
CA ARG A 18 3.90 -4.25 25.45
C ARG A 18 4.32 -4.74 24.06
N PRO A 19 4.19 -6.03 23.76
CA PRO A 19 4.69 -6.60 22.53
C PRO A 19 3.98 -5.95 21.34
N LEU A 20 4.73 -5.76 20.24
CA LEU A 20 4.22 -5.50 18.91
C LEU A 20 3.30 -6.67 18.53
N GLU A 21 2.07 -6.38 18.18
CA GLU A 21 1.17 -7.38 17.58
C GLU A 21 1.52 -7.48 16.10
N HIS A 22 1.89 -8.66 15.68
CA HIS A 22 2.36 -8.95 14.33
C HIS A 22 1.57 -10.13 13.77
N HIS A 23 0.86 -9.89 12.67
CA HIS A 23 0.09 -10.89 11.97
C HIS A 23 0.62 -11.06 10.55
N VAL A 24 1.10 -12.26 10.22
CA VAL A 24 1.57 -12.62 8.87
C VAL A 24 0.44 -13.28 8.10
N PHE A 25 0.28 -12.91 6.84
CA PHE A 25 -0.76 -13.44 5.97
C PHE A 25 -0.26 -13.53 4.52
N ASP A 26 -0.96 -14.29 3.70
CA ASP A 26 -0.73 -14.43 2.26
C ASP A 26 -2.00 -14.19 1.43
N GLU A 27 -3.09 -13.83 2.12
CA GLU A 27 -4.36 -13.43 1.53
C GLU A 27 -4.85 -12.11 2.14
N TRP A 28 -5.40 -11.22 1.31
CA TRP A 28 -5.94 -9.96 1.78
C TRP A 28 -7.01 -10.15 2.86
N PRO A 29 -6.89 -9.52 4.03
CA PRO A 29 -8.02 -9.39 4.95
C PRO A 29 -9.22 -8.71 4.26
N ASP A 30 -10.44 -9.08 4.63
CA ASP A 30 -11.66 -8.59 3.98
C ASP A 30 -11.73 -7.05 3.90
N ALA A 31 -11.35 -6.35 4.97
CA ALA A 31 -11.32 -4.89 5.00
C ALA A 31 -10.35 -4.30 3.97
N VAL A 32 -9.16 -4.88 3.82
CA VAL A 32 -8.15 -4.46 2.83
C VAL A 32 -8.62 -4.80 1.42
N ARG A 33 -9.23 -5.97 1.23
CA ARG A 33 -9.80 -6.35 -0.06
C ARG A 33 -10.94 -5.40 -0.47
N ALA A 34 -11.80 -5.01 0.46
CA ALA A 34 -12.85 -4.01 0.22
C ALA A 34 -12.27 -2.63 -0.15
N LEU A 35 -11.10 -2.26 0.38
CA LEU A 35 -10.40 -1.04 0.01
C LEU A 35 -9.97 -1.04 -1.46
N PHE A 36 -9.52 -2.19 -1.98
CA PHE A 36 -9.00 -2.34 -3.34
C PHE A 36 -9.96 -3.05 -4.32
N ASP A 37 -11.25 -3.13 -4.02
CA ASP A 37 -12.26 -3.79 -4.87
C ASP A 37 -12.60 -3.02 -6.15
N GLY A 38 -12.07 -1.80 -6.30
CA GLY A 38 -12.33 -0.91 -7.43
C GLY A 38 -13.77 -0.37 -7.46
N SER A 39 -14.45 -0.30 -6.31
CA SER A 39 -15.77 0.31 -6.14
C SER A 39 -15.71 1.53 -5.23
N SER A 40 -16.74 2.38 -5.29
CA SER A 40 -16.93 3.52 -4.37
C SER A 40 -15.70 4.41 -4.21
N LEU A 41 -14.96 4.68 -5.29
CA LEU A 41 -13.67 5.40 -5.26
C LEU A 41 -13.77 6.77 -4.59
N ALA A 42 -14.90 7.47 -4.76
CA ALA A 42 -15.12 8.77 -4.15
C ALA A 42 -15.10 8.72 -2.61
N SER A 43 -15.63 7.66 -2.00
CA SER A 43 -15.63 7.50 -0.54
C SER A 43 -14.26 7.06 0.03
N LYS A 44 -13.36 6.60 -0.84
CA LYS A 44 -12.00 6.17 -0.51
C LYS A 44 -10.96 7.22 -0.84
N THR A 45 -11.39 8.41 -1.27
CA THR A 45 -10.50 9.55 -1.56
C THR A 45 -9.69 9.92 -0.33
N GLY A 46 -8.43 10.26 -0.53
CA GLY A 46 -7.50 10.58 0.54
C GLY A 46 -6.65 9.38 1.00
N PHE A 47 -7.05 8.15 0.70
CA PHE A 47 -6.21 6.99 0.96
C PHE A 47 -4.96 6.99 0.07
N THR A 48 -3.82 6.67 0.67
CA THR A 48 -2.54 6.55 -0.02
C THR A 48 -1.80 5.29 0.42
N ALA A 49 -1.35 4.51 -0.54
CA ALA A 49 -0.36 3.48 -0.34
C ALA A 49 1.01 3.94 -0.87
N SER A 50 2.09 3.53 -0.22
CA SER A 50 3.45 3.70 -0.71
C SER A 50 3.91 2.44 -1.42
N LEU A 51 4.17 2.54 -2.72
CA LEU A 51 4.80 1.48 -3.52
C LEU A 51 6.31 1.69 -3.49
N LEU A 52 7.03 0.72 -2.92
CA LEU A 52 8.47 0.72 -2.82
C LEU A 52 9.07 -0.23 -3.86
N SER A 53 10.14 0.20 -4.49
CA SER A 53 10.93 -0.60 -5.43
C SER A 53 12.42 -0.28 -5.26
N VAL A 54 13.31 -1.16 -5.71
CA VAL A 54 14.75 -0.96 -5.65
C VAL A 54 15.26 -0.77 -7.07
N ASP A 55 15.95 0.33 -7.32
CA ASP A 55 16.54 0.61 -8.64
C ASP A 55 17.87 -0.17 -8.85
N ALA A 56 18.42 -0.08 -10.07
CA ALA A 56 19.65 -0.78 -10.45
C ALA A 56 20.88 -0.39 -9.60
N ASN A 57 20.83 0.73 -8.90
CA ASN A 57 21.90 1.19 -8.00
C ASN A 57 21.67 0.76 -6.53
N GLY A 58 20.62 -0.01 -6.25
CA GLY A 58 20.24 -0.43 -4.91
C GLY A 58 19.48 0.63 -4.10
N HIS A 59 19.09 1.75 -4.70
CA HIS A 59 18.33 2.78 -3.99
C HIS A 59 16.85 2.45 -3.93
N VAL A 60 16.25 2.57 -2.74
CA VAL A 60 14.81 2.47 -2.56
C VAL A 60 14.13 3.68 -3.21
N ARG A 61 13.11 3.41 -4.01
CA ARG A 61 12.23 4.40 -4.65
C ARG A 61 10.82 4.22 -4.14
N THR A 62 10.19 5.32 -3.77
CA THR A 62 8.81 5.33 -3.30
C THR A 62 7.94 6.08 -4.29
N SER A 63 6.80 5.49 -4.64
CA SER A 63 5.71 6.13 -5.37
C SER A 63 4.45 6.09 -4.53
N LEU A 64 3.71 7.18 -4.49
CA LEU A 64 2.43 7.25 -3.79
C LEU A 64 1.32 6.88 -4.76
N LEU A 65 0.47 5.95 -4.37
CA LEU A 65 -0.65 5.46 -5.16
C LEU A 65 -1.97 5.68 -4.41
N GLY A 66 -2.96 6.18 -5.11
CA GLY A 66 -4.34 6.24 -4.63
C GLY A 66 -5.14 4.99 -5.02
N VAL A 67 -6.38 4.91 -4.53
CA VAL A 67 -7.28 3.77 -4.83
C VAL A 67 -7.61 3.61 -6.30
N GLY A 68 -7.49 4.65 -7.12
CA GLY A 68 -7.71 4.59 -8.57
C GLY A 68 -6.59 3.89 -9.35
N GLU A 69 -5.50 3.51 -8.69
CA GLU A 69 -4.33 2.85 -9.28
C GLU A 69 -4.15 1.41 -8.78
N LEU A 70 -5.04 0.95 -7.86
CA LEU A 70 -4.93 -0.33 -7.15
C LEU A 70 -6.23 -1.12 -7.29
N TYR A 71 -6.14 -2.39 -7.69
CA TYR A 71 -7.29 -3.30 -7.79
C TYR A 71 -6.93 -4.72 -7.37
N ALA A 72 -7.65 -5.28 -6.39
CA ALA A 72 -7.52 -6.66 -5.94
C ALA A 72 -8.64 -7.53 -6.57
N PRO A 73 -8.35 -8.30 -7.63
CA PRO A 73 -9.34 -9.18 -8.27
C PRO A 73 -9.75 -10.35 -7.39
N ASP A 74 -8.86 -10.79 -6.52
CA ASP A 74 -9.04 -11.92 -5.60
C ASP A 74 -8.31 -11.70 -4.27
N SER A 75 -8.26 -12.72 -3.41
CA SER A 75 -7.65 -12.62 -2.08
C SER A 75 -6.12 -12.60 -2.09
N ARG A 76 -5.45 -12.94 -3.19
CA ARG A 76 -3.98 -13.11 -3.25
C ARG A 76 -3.29 -12.19 -4.25
N THR A 77 -4.06 -11.38 -4.96
CA THR A 77 -3.58 -10.58 -6.09
C THR A 77 -3.81 -9.09 -5.86
N LEU A 78 -2.90 -8.28 -6.36
CA LEU A 78 -3.05 -6.83 -6.51
C LEU A 78 -2.62 -6.40 -7.91
N CYS A 79 -3.53 -5.85 -8.69
CA CYS A 79 -3.21 -5.22 -9.97
C CYS A 79 -2.92 -3.74 -9.77
N ILE A 80 -1.89 -3.22 -10.43
CA ILE A 80 -1.40 -1.85 -10.27
C ILE A 80 -1.27 -1.18 -11.64
N ALA A 81 -1.75 0.08 -11.75
CA ALA A 81 -1.55 0.92 -12.91
C ALA A 81 -0.47 1.97 -12.65
N LEU A 82 0.56 2.03 -13.48
CA LEU A 82 1.68 2.96 -13.33
C LEU A 82 1.98 3.71 -14.62
N TRP A 83 2.53 4.92 -14.49
CA TRP A 83 3.09 5.64 -15.63
C TRP A 83 4.36 4.94 -16.14
N PRO A 84 4.53 4.75 -17.46
CA PRO A 84 5.67 4.02 -18.03
C PRO A 84 7.01 4.69 -17.74
N GLN A 85 7.04 6.02 -17.64
CA GLN A 85 8.24 6.81 -17.34
C GLN A 85 8.57 6.87 -15.84
N ALA A 86 7.71 6.37 -14.95
CA ALA A 86 7.97 6.37 -13.52
C ALA A 86 9.18 5.49 -13.17
N ARG A 87 9.97 5.93 -12.19
CA ARG A 87 11.15 5.17 -11.75
C ARG A 87 10.77 3.81 -11.18
N ALA A 88 9.64 3.74 -10.46
CA ALA A 88 9.11 2.49 -9.94
C ALA A 88 8.80 1.49 -11.06
N THR A 89 8.15 1.92 -12.15
CA THR A 89 7.83 1.06 -13.28
C THR A 89 9.08 0.41 -13.86
N ARG A 90 10.15 1.19 -14.07
CA ARG A 90 11.42 0.67 -14.60
C ARG A 90 12.10 -0.28 -13.60
N ALA A 91 12.11 0.05 -12.32
CA ALA A 91 12.71 -0.78 -11.28
C ALA A 91 11.97 -2.12 -11.15
N ILE A 92 10.64 -2.10 -11.18
CA ILE A 92 9.80 -3.31 -11.12
C ILE A 92 9.99 -4.16 -12.38
N ALA A 93 10.07 -3.55 -13.57
CA ALA A 93 10.32 -4.28 -14.82
C ALA A 93 11.67 -5.03 -14.80
N GLN A 94 12.66 -4.53 -14.06
CA GLN A 94 13.98 -5.17 -13.92
C GLN A 94 14.00 -6.24 -12.83
N SER A 95 13.38 -5.97 -11.68
CA SER A 95 13.47 -6.82 -10.49
C SER A 95 12.35 -7.86 -10.38
N GLY A 96 11.18 -7.61 -11.00
CA GLY A 96 9.97 -8.39 -10.79
C GLY A 96 9.44 -8.31 -9.35
N ARG A 97 9.84 -7.29 -8.57
CA ARG A 97 9.49 -7.18 -7.14
C ARG A 97 9.11 -5.76 -6.76
N ALA A 98 8.16 -5.68 -5.83
CA ALA A 98 7.78 -4.44 -5.16
C ALA A 98 7.33 -4.73 -3.73
N ALA A 99 7.29 -3.70 -2.89
CA ALA A 99 6.59 -3.76 -1.61
C ALA A 99 5.54 -2.66 -1.58
N LEU A 100 4.36 -2.97 -1.03
CA LEU A 100 3.31 -1.99 -0.79
C LEU A 100 3.19 -1.78 0.71
N THR A 101 3.16 -0.52 1.16
CA THR A 101 2.91 -0.18 2.57
C THR A 101 1.78 0.83 2.68
N PHE A 102 0.91 0.65 3.69
CA PHE A 102 -0.21 1.55 3.96
C PHE A 102 -0.73 1.34 5.38
N VAL A 103 -1.60 2.23 5.82
CA VAL A 103 -2.33 2.10 7.09
C VAL A 103 -3.81 1.82 6.79
N CYS A 104 -4.35 0.80 7.41
CA CYS A 104 -5.76 0.43 7.34
C CYS A 104 -6.17 -0.20 8.68
N ASP A 105 -7.38 0.10 9.18
CA ASP A 105 -7.91 -0.47 10.43
C ASP A 105 -6.91 -0.42 11.60
N GLU A 106 -6.29 0.76 11.79
CA GLU A 106 -5.36 1.04 12.89
C GLU A 106 -4.05 0.23 12.85
N ALA A 107 -3.80 -0.55 11.79
CA ALA A 107 -2.59 -1.34 11.59
C ALA A 107 -1.76 -0.81 10.41
N PHE A 108 -0.46 -0.98 10.51
CA PHE A 108 0.48 -0.77 9.41
C PHE A 108 0.66 -2.07 8.63
N TYR A 109 0.37 -2.00 7.34
CA TYR A 109 0.50 -3.12 6.41
C TYR A 109 1.79 -2.99 5.60
N GLN A 110 2.50 -4.10 5.46
CA GLN A 110 3.61 -4.26 4.54
C GLN A 110 3.41 -5.54 3.74
N VAL A 111 3.37 -5.42 2.42
CA VAL A 111 3.07 -6.51 1.49
C VAL A 111 4.17 -6.62 0.47
N GLN A 112 4.83 -7.76 0.40
CA GLN A 112 5.81 -8.08 -0.62
C GLN A 112 5.09 -8.68 -1.83
N LEU A 113 5.36 -8.16 -3.01
CA LEU A 113 4.70 -8.52 -4.25
C LEU A 113 5.70 -9.06 -5.29
N LEU A 114 5.35 -10.19 -5.89
CA LEU A 114 5.98 -10.67 -7.12
C LEU A 114 5.20 -10.09 -8.30
N MET A 115 5.87 -9.28 -9.12
CA MET A 115 5.26 -8.46 -10.13
C MET A 115 5.50 -9.00 -11.53
N THR A 116 4.45 -9.12 -12.32
CA THR A 116 4.51 -9.47 -13.74
C THR A 116 3.70 -8.45 -14.58
N PRO A 117 4.13 -8.14 -15.81
CA PRO A 117 3.36 -7.25 -16.67
C PRO A 117 2.05 -7.91 -17.12
N LEU A 118 0.99 -7.12 -17.18
CA LEU A 118 -0.27 -7.46 -17.83
C LEU A 118 -0.27 -6.96 -19.29
N ALA A 119 -1.03 -7.62 -20.14
CA ALA A 119 -1.24 -7.14 -21.50
C ALA A 119 -1.99 -5.80 -21.48
N SER A 120 -1.67 -4.94 -22.45
CA SER A 120 -2.41 -3.70 -22.65
C SER A 120 -3.85 -3.99 -23.03
N VAL A 121 -4.77 -3.15 -22.58
CA VAL A 121 -6.20 -3.24 -22.91
C VAL A 121 -6.45 -2.62 -24.30
N ALA A 122 -7.21 -3.29 -25.13
CA ALA A 122 -7.57 -2.77 -26.45
C ALA A 122 -8.36 -1.46 -26.31
N GLY A 123 -7.92 -0.42 -27.02
CA GLY A 123 -8.55 0.90 -26.99
C GLY A 123 -8.14 1.76 -25.78
N ASP A 124 -7.24 1.30 -24.92
CA ASP A 124 -6.69 2.13 -23.85
C ASP A 124 -5.74 3.20 -24.40
N ALA A 125 -6.15 4.46 -24.32
CA ALA A 125 -5.35 5.61 -24.68
C ALA A 125 -4.61 6.26 -23.49
N SER A 126 -4.67 5.66 -22.29
CA SER A 126 -4.03 6.22 -21.09
C SER A 126 -2.50 6.15 -21.14
N GLY A 127 -1.96 5.17 -21.88
CA GLY A 127 -0.53 4.88 -21.96
C GLY A 127 0.05 4.32 -20.65
N LEU A 128 -0.79 3.86 -19.73
CA LEU A 128 -0.36 3.27 -18.46
C LEU A 128 0.18 1.84 -18.69
N VAL A 129 1.07 1.44 -17.81
CA VAL A 129 1.53 0.05 -17.67
C VAL A 129 0.71 -0.60 -16.57
N TYR A 130 0.14 -1.75 -16.89
CA TYR A 130 -0.61 -2.58 -15.95
C TYR A 130 0.27 -3.73 -15.48
N LEU A 131 0.28 -3.94 -14.17
CA LEU A 131 1.09 -4.96 -13.50
C LEU A 131 0.19 -5.85 -12.66
N HIS A 132 0.46 -7.14 -12.66
CA HIS A 132 -0.10 -8.12 -11.77
C HIS A 132 0.90 -8.41 -10.65
N GLY A 133 0.51 -8.22 -9.40
CA GLY A 133 1.29 -8.55 -8.22
C GLY A 133 0.63 -9.71 -7.47
N SER A 134 1.34 -10.81 -7.29
CA SER A 134 0.95 -11.85 -6.34
C SER A 134 1.59 -11.60 -4.99
N ILE A 135 0.87 -11.83 -3.89
CA ILE A 135 1.41 -11.72 -2.54
C ILE A 135 2.45 -12.83 -2.34
N ASP A 136 3.71 -12.45 -2.08
CA ASP A 136 4.79 -13.34 -1.67
C ASP A 136 4.71 -13.58 -0.16
N THR A 137 4.65 -12.49 0.61
CA THR A 137 4.38 -12.46 2.05
C THR A 137 3.83 -11.09 2.44
N ALA A 138 3.01 -11.06 3.46
CA ALA A 138 2.45 -9.83 3.97
C ALA A 138 2.34 -9.84 5.49
N GLU A 139 2.39 -8.67 6.09
CA GLU A 139 2.27 -8.51 7.54
C GLU A 139 1.45 -7.27 7.89
N ALA A 140 0.69 -7.38 8.96
CA ALA A 140 0.03 -6.28 9.64
C ALA A 140 0.64 -6.11 11.02
N GLN A 141 0.98 -4.88 11.38
CA GLN A 141 1.62 -4.53 12.64
C GLN A 141 0.77 -3.50 13.38
N SER A 142 0.54 -3.76 14.67
CA SER A 142 -0.11 -2.82 15.57
C SER A 142 0.53 -2.86 16.96
N VAL A 143 0.30 -1.83 17.78
CA VAL A 143 0.80 -1.76 19.15
C VAL A 143 -0.33 -1.37 20.09
N ARG A 144 -0.39 -1.97 21.28
CA ARG A 144 -1.47 -1.74 22.24
C ARG A 144 -1.44 -0.36 22.89
N TYR A 145 -0.28 0.31 22.92
CA TYR A 145 -0.11 1.61 23.58
C TYR A 145 -0.38 2.80 22.67
N ALA A 146 -0.50 2.58 21.35
CA ALA A 146 -0.77 3.62 20.37
C ALA A 146 -1.68 3.08 19.26
N ARG A 147 -2.41 3.97 18.62
CA ARG A 147 -3.31 3.66 17.53
C ARG A 147 -2.91 4.47 16.31
N LEU A 148 -2.74 3.80 15.18
CA LEU A 148 -2.54 4.50 13.91
C LEU A 148 -3.89 5.06 13.44
N THR A 149 -3.98 6.37 13.34
CA THR A 149 -5.23 7.04 12.95
C THR A 149 -5.36 7.25 11.44
N SER A 150 -4.23 7.35 10.75
CA SER A 150 -4.15 7.45 9.29
C SER A 150 -2.75 7.09 8.80
N GLY A 151 -2.63 6.78 7.50
CA GLY A 151 -1.38 6.82 6.76
C GLY A 151 -1.11 8.20 6.16
N ILE A 152 -0.40 8.24 5.04
CA ILE A 152 -0.27 9.43 4.21
C ILE A 152 -1.64 9.70 3.59
N THR A 153 -2.14 10.93 3.72
CA THR A 153 -3.42 11.36 3.17
C THR A 153 -3.22 12.51 2.19
N PHE A 154 -4.19 12.71 1.31
CA PHE A 154 -4.23 13.86 0.39
C PHE A 154 -5.67 14.34 0.21
N GLU A 155 -5.81 15.54 -0.30
CA GLU A 155 -7.09 16.11 -0.72
C GLU A 155 -7.05 16.37 -2.23
N LEU A 156 -8.17 16.08 -2.91
CA LEU A 156 -8.30 16.44 -4.33
C LEU A 156 -8.53 17.95 -4.44
N GLY A 157 -7.76 18.59 -5.32
CA GLY A 157 -7.95 20.01 -5.63
C GLY A 157 -9.23 20.29 -6.45
N GLY A 158 -9.35 21.49 -7.01
CA GLY A 158 -10.54 21.96 -7.73
C GLY A 158 -11.01 21.10 -8.92
N GLU A 159 -10.16 20.21 -9.45
CA GLU A 159 -10.49 19.26 -10.52
C GLU A 159 -10.86 17.86 -9.98
N GLY A 160 -11.28 17.73 -8.75
CA GLY A 160 -11.55 16.45 -8.09
C GLY A 160 -12.45 15.50 -8.90
N LYS A 161 -13.51 16.05 -9.56
CA LYS A 161 -14.36 15.23 -10.43
C LYS A 161 -13.59 14.61 -11.60
N ALA A 162 -12.75 15.37 -12.29
CA ALA A 162 -11.97 14.88 -13.42
C ALA A 162 -10.97 13.78 -12.98
N VAL A 163 -10.42 13.88 -11.77
CA VAL A 163 -9.56 12.86 -11.18
C VAL A 163 -10.35 11.57 -10.92
N LEU A 164 -11.55 11.66 -10.33
CA LEU A 164 -12.40 10.50 -10.07
C LEU A 164 -12.83 9.83 -11.38
N ASP A 165 -13.29 10.58 -12.39
CA ASP A 165 -13.65 10.07 -13.72
C ASP A 165 -12.46 9.34 -14.38
N ARG A 166 -11.22 9.81 -14.17
CA ARG A 166 -10.01 9.14 -14.63
C ARG A 166 -9.76 7.84 -13.85
N TRP A 167 -9.87 7.86 -12.53
CA TRP A 167 -9.67 6.68 -11.69
C TRP A 167 -10.68 5.56 -12.00
N GLU A 168 -11.93 5.90 -12.24
CA GLU A 168 -12.95 4.94 -12.66
C GLU A 168 -12.55 4.22 -13.96
N ARG A 169 -12.07 4.97 -14.96
CA ARG A 169 -11.55 4.38 -16.20
C ARG A 169 -10.30 3.52 -15.98
N GLN A 170 -9.37 3.96 -15.14
CA GLN A 170 -8.15 3.18 -14.80
C GLN A 170 -8.50 1.85 -14.14
N ILE A 171 -9.42 1.87 -13.18
CA ILE A 171 -9.90 0.66 -12.51
C ILE A 171 -10.61 -0.28 -13.50
N GLU A 172 -11.41 0.26 -14.41
CA GLU A 172 -12.07 -0.56 -15.43
C GLU A 172 -11.04 -1.25 -16.35
N HIS A 173 -10.00 -0.54 -16.76
CA HIS A 173 -8.90 -1.15 -17.53
C HIS A 173 -8.12 -2.19 -16.72
N LEU A 174 -7.85 -1.94 -15.43
CA LEU A 174 -7.24 -2.93 -14.54
C LEU A 174 -8.08 -4.21 -14.42
N LYS A 175 -9.41 -4.08 -14.28
CA LYS A 175 -10.33 -5.22 -14.27
C LYS A 175 -10.26 -6.02 -15.57
N GLN A 176 -10.27 -5.35 -16.71
CA GLN A 176 -10.19 -6.00 -18.02
C GLN A 176 -8.85 -6.70 -18.22
N ALA A 177 -7.73 -6.06 -17.87
CA ALA A 177 -6.40 -6.64 -17.97
C ALA A 177 -6.25 -7.87 -17.05
N ALA A 178 -6.74 -7.80 -15.80
CA ALA A 178 -6.74 -8.91 -14.85
C ALA A 178 -7.58 -10.09 -15.36
N ALA A 179 -8.78 -9.83 -15.86
CA ALA A 179 -9.68 -10.86 -16.40
C ALA A 179 -9.10 -11.55 -17.67
N ALA A 180 -8.31 -10.84 -18.45
CA ALA A 180 -7.62 -11.42 -19.61
C ALA A 180 -6.46 -12.34 -19.22
N ALA A 181 -5.76 -12.05 -18.13
CA ALA A 181 -4.64 -12.85 -17.63
C ALA A 181 -5.08 -14.13 -16.92
N GLY A 182 -6.30 -14.19 -16.38
CA GLY A 182 -6.88 -15.36 -15.71
C GLY A 182 -7.50 -16.41 -16.64
N ARG A 183 -7.42 -16.18 -17.96
CA ARG A 183 -7.88 -17.13 -19.00
C ARG A 183 -6.71 -17.86 -19.62
#